data_f249bf445dd1ffdc12612efae436b637
#
_entry.id   f249bf445dd1ffdc12612efae436b637
#
_cell.length_a   1.000
_cell.length_b   1.000
_cell.length_c   1.000
_cell.angle_alpha   90.00
_cell.angle_beta   90.00
_cell.angle_gamma   90.00
#
_symmetry.space_group_name_H-M   'P 1'
#
loop_
_entity.id
_entity.type
_entity.pdbx_description
1 polymer ?
#
loop_
_entity_poly.entity_id
_entity_poly.type
_entity_poly.pdbx_seq_one_letter_code
_entity_poly.pdbx_strand_id
1 'polypeptide(L)'
;MICFKKVTKQLDDYKSVKELYLSAFPSVERVPFWLLMKKSKNDGADFYAIYDEEKWIGLIYAITDGEVVYVYYYAISEKERGHGIGVAVLD
;
A
#
# COMPACT_ATOMS: atom_id res chain seq x y z
N MET A 1 14.45 -5.00 7.80
CA MET A 1 14.16 -3.56 7.82
C MET A 1 13.02 -3.25 6.86
N ILE A 2 12.04 -2.49 7.33
CA ILE A 2 10.87 -2.15 6.50
C ILE A 2 11.21 -0.96 5.61
N CYS A 3 10.92 -1.10 4.32
CA CYS A 3 11.13 -0.07 3.32
C CYS A 3 9.86 0.17 2.52
N PHE A 4 9.71 1.38 2.00
CA PHE A 4 8.57 1.76 1.18
C PHE A 4 9.05 2.18 -0.20
N LYS A 5 8.39 1.67 -1.24
CA LYS A 5 8.67 2.08 -2.62
C LYS A 5 7.38 2.58 -3.25
N LYS A 6 7.43 3.72 -3.93
CA LYS A 6 6.25 4.27 -4.59
C LYS A 6 5.72 3.30 -5.63
N VAL A 7 4.40 3.06 -5.60
CA VAL A 7 3.76 2.17 -6.57
C VAL A 7 3.66 2.89 -7.91
N THR A 8 4.31 2.34 -8.91
CA THR A 8 4.25 2.82 -10.30
C THR A 8 4.08 1.61 -11.21
N LYS A 9 3.71 1.85 -12.46
CA LYS A 9 3.57 0.77 -13.44
C LYS A 9 4.91 0.08 -13.74
N GLN A 10 6.02 0.74 -13.43
CA GLN A 10 7.37 0.20 -13.62
C GLN A 10 7.87 -0.60 -12.41
N LEU A 11 7.13 -0.58 -11.31
CA LEU A 11 7.50 -1.34 -10.13
C LEU A 11 7.41 -2.84 -10.41
N ASP A 12 8.45 -3.59 -10.05
CA ASP A 12 8.49 -5.04 -10.30
C ASP A 12 7.30 -5.77 -9.72
N ASP A 13 6.87 -5.38 -8.50
CA ASP A 13 5.77 -6.02 -7.80
C ASP A 13 4.42 -5.34 -8.04
N TYR A 14 4.31 -4.53 -9.10
CA TYR A 14 3.08 -3.80 -9.41
C TYR A 14 1.85 -4.71 -9.48
N LYS A 15 1.97 -5.85 -10.16
CA LYS A 15 0.87 -6.80 -10.30
C LYS A 15 0.47 -7.39 -8.95
N SER A 16 1.45 -7.70 -8.12
CA SER A 16 1.21 -8.25 -6.78
C SER A 16 0.49 -7.24 -5.90
N VAL A 17 0.88 -5.97 -5.95
CA VAL A 17 0.22 -4.88 -5.22
C VAL A 17 -1.23 -4.76 -5.68
N LYS A 18 -1.47 -4.76 -6.98
CA LYS A 18 -2.82 -4.67 -7.54
C LYS A 18 -3.70 -5.85 -7.09
N GLU A 19 -3.19 -7.05 -7.17
CA GLU A 19 -3.91 -8.24 -6.76
C GLU A 19 -4.24 -8.21 -5.27
N LEU A 20 -3.30 -7.80 -4.44
CA LEU A 20 -3.55 -7.66 -3.00
C LEU A 20 -4.63 -6.64 -2.72
N TYR A 21 -4.57 -5.48 -3.38
CA TYR A 21 -5.59 -4.44 -3.23
C TYR A 21 -6.97 -4.96 -3.58
N LEU A 22 -7.09 -5.65 -4.71
CA LEU A 22 -8.38 -6.15 -5.18
C LEU A 22 -8.93 -7.30 -4.32
N SER A 23 -8.07 -8.08 -3.67
CA SER A 23 -8.48 -9.19 -2.84
C SER A 23 -8.73 -8.81 -1.38
N ALA A 24 -8.00 -7.80 -0.88
CA ALA A 24 -8.07 -7.44 0.54
C ALA A 24 -9.26 -6.53 0.87
N PHE A 25 -9.79 -5.81 -0.10
CA PHE A 25 -10.86 -4.83 0.14
C PHE A 25 -12.10 -5.15 -0.69
N PRO A 26 -13.31 -5.14 -0.09
CA PRO A 26 -14.56 -5.40 -0.82
C PRO A 26 -14.78 -4.39 -1.94
N SER A 27 -15.38 -4.83 -3.03
CA SER A 27 -15.64 -3.97 -4.20
C SER A 27 -16.50 -2.75 -3.87
N VAL A 28 -17.36 -2.86 -2.88
CA VAL A 28 -18.24 -1.76 -2.46
C VAL A 28 -17.52 -0.70 -1.62
N GLU A 29 -16.34 -1.03 -1.06
CA GLU A 29 -15.59 -0.14 -0.17
C GLU A 29 -14.31 0.39 -0.78
N ARG A 30 -13.90 -0.13 -1.94
CA ARG A 30 -12.63 0.26 -2.54
C ARG A 30 -12.83 1.18 -3.74
N VAL A 31 -11.88 2.10 -3.86
CA VAL A 31 -11.76 2.96 -5.04
C VAL A 31 -11.19 2.10 -6.18
N PRO A 32 -11.63 2.27 -7.45
CA PRO A 32 -11.00 1.56 -8.56
C PRO A 32 -9.49 1.77 -8.57
N PHE A 33 -8.75 0.71 -8.86
CA PHE A 33 -7.29 0.75 -8.77
C PHE A 33 -6.67 1.84 -9.66
N TRP A 34 -7.22 2.03 -10.87
CA TRP A 34 -6.72 3.07 -11.78
C TRP A 34 -6.86 4.47 -11.18
N LEU A 35 -7.93 4.69 -10.40
CA LEU A 35 -8.16 5.98 -9.75
C LEU A 35 -7.17 6.19 -8.60
N LEU A 36 -6.85 5.13 -7.84
CA LEU A 36 -5.80 5.17 -6.83
C LEU A 36 -4.47 5.59 -7.43
N MET A 37 -4.12 4.96 -8.56
CA MET A 37 -2.88 5.27 -9.27
C MET A 37 -2.85 6.72 -9.73
N LYS A 38 -3.98 7.23 -10.22
CA LYS A 38 -4.10 8.61 -10.65
C LYS A 38 -3.97 9.58 -9.48
N LYS A 39 -4.65 9.31 -8.38
CA LYS A 39 -4.61 10.15 -7.18
C LYS A 39 -3.24 10.16 -6.52
N SER A 40 -2.49 9.06 -6.59
CA SER A 40 -1.18 8.96 -5.97
C SER A 40 -0.13 9.86 -6.62
N LYS A 41 -0.43 10.44 -7.77
CA LYS A 41 0.43 11.40 -8.44
C LYS A 41 0.27 12.81 -7.89
N ASN A 42 -0.78 13.05 -7.11
CA ASN A 42 -1.04 14.37 -6.51
C ASN A 42 -0.26 14.52 -5.20
N ASP A 43 0.07 15.76 -4.85
CA ASP A 43 0.73 16.05 -3.58
C ASP A 43 -0.18 15.63 -2.42
N GLY A 44 0.43 15.07 -1.38
CA GLY A 44 -0.29 14.66 -0.19
C GLY A 44 -0.90 13.27 -0.25
N ALA A 45 -0.91 12.63 -1.43
CA ALA A 45 -1.41 11.26 -1.57
C ALA A 45 -0.22 10.33 -1.83
N ASP A 46 -0.05 9.33 -0.97
CA ASP A 46 1.07 8.40 -1.03
C ASP A 46 0.58 6.97 -1.15
N PHE A 47 1.00 6.30 -2.22
CA PHE A 47 0.70 4.89 -2.44
C PHE A 47 2.02 4.13 -2.54
N TYR A 48 2.32 3.34 -1.50
CA TYR A 48 3.59 2.64 -1.40
C TYR A 48 3.42 1.14 -1.34
N ALA A 49 4.34 0.43 -1.97
CA ALA A 49 4.54 -0.99 -1.74
C ALA A 49 5.47 -1.12 -0.53
N ILE A 50 5.18 -2.07 0.34
CA ILE A 50 5.90 -2.29 1.59
C ILE A 50 6.84 -3.48 1.39
N TYR A 51 8.10 -3.30 1.79
CA TYR A 51 9.13 -4.33 1.67
C TYR A 51 9.79 -4.59 3.01
N ASP A 52 10.06 -5.86 3.28
CA ASP A 52 10.93 -6.27 4.39
C ASP A 52 12.24 -6.72 3.74
N GLU A 53 13.24 -5.86 3.84
CA GLU A 53 14.50 -5.95 3.10
C GLU A 53 14.19 -5.87 1.60
N GLU A 54 14.40 -6.92 0.83
CA GLU A 54 14.12 -6.91 -0.62
C GLU A 54 12.83 -7.65 -0.97
N LYS A 55 12.11 -8.16 0.05
CA LYS A 55 10.91 -8.94 -0.16
C LYS A 55 9.67 -8.08 -0.04
N TRP A 56 8.82 -8.10 -1.07
CA TRP A 56 7.54 -7.40 -1.04
C TRP A 56 6.59 -8.10 -0.05
N ILE A 57 5.96 -7.31 0.84
CA ILE A 57 5.07 -7.86 1.87
C ILE A 57 3.70 -7.21 1.91
N GLY A 58 3.48 -6.08 1.25
CA GLY A 58 2.16 -5.45 1.33
C GLY A 58 2.06 -4.10 0.64
N LEU A 59 1.01 -3.37 0.97
CA LEU A 59 0.75 -2.05 0.43
C LEU A 59 0.20 -1.10 1.50
N ILE A 60 0.40 0.20 1.28
CA ILE A 60 -0.23 1.24 2.08
C ILE A 60 -0.57 2.44 1.18
N TYR A 61 -1.79 2.97 1.36
CA TYR A 61 -2.23 4.20 0.70
C TYR A 61 -2.67 5.17 1.77
N ALA A 62 -2.05 6.33 1.81
CA ALA A 62 -2.32 7.34 2.83
C ALA A 62 -2.41 8.73 2.22
N ILE A 63 -3.15 9.60 2.89
CA ILE A 63 -3.26 11.01 2.49
C ILE A 63 -2.78 11.86 3.67
N THR A 64 -1.91 12.81 3.37
CA THR A 64 -1.40 13.78 4.34
C THR A 64 -2.15 15.10 4.16
N ASP A 65 -2.72 15.62 5.25
CA ASP A 65 -3.38 16.91 5.27
C ASP A 65 -2.81 17.69 6.44
N GLY A 66 -1.93 18.65 6.14
CA GLY A 66 -1.20 19.38 7.15
C GLY A 66 -0.31 18.45 7.98
N GLU A 67 -0.59 18.35 9.28
CA GLU A 67 0.16 17.48 10.19
C GLU A 67 -0.51 16.14 10.41
N VAL A 68 -1.68 15.91 9.77
CA VAL A 68 -2.45 14.69 9.95
C VAL A 68 -2.27 13.76 8.76
N VAL A 69 -2.05 12.48 9.04
CA VAL A 69 -1.94 11.44 8.02
C VAL A 69 -3.11 10.49 8.18
N TYR A 70 -3.88 10.31 7.10
CA TYR A 70 -5.00 9.39 7.06
C TYR A 70 -4.60 8.15 6.25
N VAL A 71 -4.62 6.97 6.89
CA VAL A 71 -4.35 5.71 6.21
C VAL A 71 -5.68 5.15 5.72
N TYR A 72 -5.87 5.14 4.40
CA TYR A 72 -7.12 4.64 3.79
C TYR A 72 -7.07 3.16 3.51
N TYR A 73 -5.95 2.67 2.99
CA TYR A 73 -5.80 1.26 2.66
C TYR A 73 -4.45 0.78 3.19
N TYR A 74 -4.49 -0.33 3.90
CA TYR A 74 -3.30 -0.97 4.41
C TYR A 74 -3.54 -2.47 4.42
N ALA A 75 -2.68 -3.21 3.76
CA ALA A 75 -2.81 -4.66 3.68
C ALA A 75 -1.45 -5.31 3.61
N ILE A 76 -1.31 -6.43 4.30
CA ILE A 76 -0.12 -7.28 4.26
C ILE A 76 -0.46 -8.55 3.50
N SER A 77 0.46 -9.02 2.66
CA SER A 77 0.31 -10.25 1.92
C SER A 77 -0.03 -11.41 2.88
N GLU A 78 -0.93 -12.30 2.45
CA GLU A 78 -1.34 -13.44 3.27
C GLU A 78 -0.17 -14.25 3.81
N LYS A 79 0.87 -14.41 2.99
CA LYS A 79 2.06 -15.18 3.37
C LYS A 79 2.84 -14.55 4.53
N GLU A 80 2.65 -13.25 4.74
CA GLU A 80 3.40 -12.49 5.74
C GLU A 80 2.58 -12.10 6.96
N ARG A 81 1.28 -12.40 6.95
CA ARG A 81 0.40 -12.09 8.06
C ARG A 81 0.76 -12.92 9.30
N GLY A 82 0.62 -12.32 10.49
CA GLY A 82 0.90 -13.00 11.73
C GLY A 82 2.35 -12.94 12.20
N HIS A 83 3.20 -12.23 11.47
CA HIS A 83 4.62 -12.10 11.80
C HIS A 83 4.97 -10.78 12.50
N GLY A 84 3.96 -10.03 12.96
CA GLY A 84 4.18 -8.75 13.63
C GLY A 84 4.60 -7.61 12.72
N ILE A 85 4.57 -7.83 11.41
CA ILE A 85 5.01 -6.83 10.42
C ILE A 85 4.12 -5.61 10.44
N GLY A 86 2.80 -5.80 10.64
CA GLY A 86 1.86 -4.69 10.69
C GLY A 86 2.22 -3.69 11.78
N VAL A 87 2.62 -4.16 12.95
CA VAL A 87 3.04 -3.31 14.06
C VAL A 87 4.31 -2.54 13.68
N ALA A 88 5.28 -3.22 13.06
CA ALA A 88 6.53 -2.59 12.65
C ALA A 88 6.30 -1.50 11.59
N VAL A 89 5.31 -1.67 10.71
CA VAL A 89 5.00 -0.69 9.66
C VAL A 89 4.30 0.53 10.23
N LEU A 90 3.38 0.34 11.18
CA LEU A 90 2.56 1.42 11.72
C LEU A 90 3.22 2.16 12.90
N ASP A 91 4.17 1.55 13.55
CA ASP A 91 4.95 2.20 14.59
C ASP A 91 6.05 3.06 14.00
#